data_b4ed5a0211024d17176ad7d62b545131
#
_entry.id   b4ed5a0211024d17176ad7d62b545131
#
_cell.length_a   1.000
_cell.length_b   1.000
_cell.length_c   1.000
_cell.angle_alpha   90.00
_cell.angle_beta   90.00
_cell.angle_gamma   90.00
#
_symmetry.space_group_name_H-M   'P 1'
#
loop_
_entity.id
_entity.type
_entity.pdbx_description
1 polymer ?
#
loop_
_entity_poly.entity_id
_entity_poly.type
_entity_poly.pdbx_seq_one_letter_code
_entity_poly.pdbx_strand_id
1 'polypeptide(L)'
;LSLRRQRQMCIETALIIDGLCDGILLYNHGNQISNLKVDETAFGILQAGRIRTSKTEYISCPGCGRTLYDLESTIARIKSATAHLKGLKIGIMGCIVNGPGEMADADYGYVGAGRGKISLYKKKECIEKNIPEEQAVEKLIELIKANGDYKD
;
A
#
# COMPACT_ATOMS: atom_id res chain seq x y z
N LEU A 1 -16.20 -6.92 9.18
CA LEU A 1 -16.69 -5.55 8.90
C LEU A 1 -18.06 -5.64 8.27
N SER A 2 -19.07 -4.96 8.88
CA SER A 2 -20.43 -5.05 8.36
C SER A 2 -20.52 -4.43 6.96
N LEU A 3 -21.38 -4.98 6.10
CA LEU A 3 -21.70 -4.45 4.76
C LEU A 3 -22.09 -2.96 4.78
N ARG A 4 -22.64 -2.46 5.91
CA ARG A 4 -22.95 -1.05 6.10
C ARG A 4 -21.71 -0.16 6.10
N ARG A 5 -20.60 -0.59 6.74
CA ARG A 5 -19.34 0.14 6.78
C ARG A 5 -18.70 0.27 5.40
N GLN A 6 -18.73 -0.79 4.62
CA GLN A 6 -18.23 -0.80 3.25
C GLN A 6 -19.04 0.14 2.34
N ARG A 7 -20.37 0.14 2.46
CA ARG A 7 -21.24 1.02 1.68
C ARG A 7 -21.01 2.49 1.99
N GLN A 8 -20.87 2.87 3.26
CA GLN A 8 -20.58 4.26 3.64
C GLN A 8 -19.25 4.72 3.06
N MET A 9 -18.19 3.93 3.20
CA MET A 9 -16.89 4.27 2.61
C MET A 9 -16.96 4.47 1.09
N CYS A 10 -17.73 3.67 0.37
CA CYS A 10 -17.87 3.80 -1.08
C CYS A 10 -18.60 5.09 -1.48
N ILE A 11 -19.68 5.45 -0.81
CA ILE A 11 -20.48 6.64 -1.12
C ILE A 11 -19.69 7.92 -0.82
N GLU A 12 -19.08 8.00 0.35
CA GLU A 12 -18.29 9.16 0.76
C GLU A 12 -17.05 9.35 -0.13
N THR A 13 -16.37 8.26 -0.48
CA THR A 13 -15.22 8.31 -1.39
C THR A 13 -15.63 8.78 -2.79
N ALA A 14 -16.77 8.34 -3.31
CA ALA A 14 -17.26 8.76 -4.63
C ALA A 14 -17.52 10.26 -4.66
N LEU A 15 -18.25 10.81 -3.69
CA LEU A 15 -18.53 12.25 -3.62
C LEU A 15 -17.27 13.10 -3.53
N ILE A 16 -16.26 12.60 -2.79
CA ILE A 16 -14.97 13.27 -2.66
C ILE A 16 -14.20 13.24 -3.98
N ILE A 17 -14.16 12.10 -4.67
CA ILE A 17 -13.45 11.95 -5.97
C ILE A 17 -14.10 12.82 -7.04
N ASP A 18 -15.42 12.94 -7.02
CA ASP A 18 -16.18 13.79 -7.95
C ASP A 18 -16.06 15.29 -7.62
N GLY A 19 -15.35 15.66 -6.55
CA GLY A 19 -15.17 17.06 -6.15
C GLY A 19 -16.43 17.72 -5.63
N LEU A 20 -17.40 16.94 -5.14
CA LEU A 20 -18.70 17.43 -4.66
C LEU A 20 -18.70 17.80 -3.17
N CYS A 21 -17.58 17.62 -2.47
CA CYS A 21 -17.43 18.02 -1.08
C CYS A 21 -15.97 18.37 -0.72
N ASP A 22 -15.78 19.30 0.21
CA ASP A 22 -14.49 19.82 0.65
C ASP A 22 -13.96 19.09 1.90
N GLY A 23 -14.73 18.17 2.47
CA GLY A 23 -14.34 17.42 3.66
C GLY A 23 -15.38 16.39 4.08
N ILE A 24 -15.03 15.62 5.10
CA ILE A 24 -15.91 14.60 5.68
C ILE A 24 -16.07 14.81 7.18
N LEU A 25 -17.26 14.55 7.68
CA LEU A 25 -17.57 14.47 9.09
C LEU A 25 -18.15 13.11 9.40
N LEU A 26 -17.47 12.33 10.25
CA LEU A 26 -17.96 11.05 10.73
C LEU A 26 -18.62 11.22 12.09
N TYR A 27 -19.89 10.86 12.20
CA TYR A 27 -20.63 10.94 13.44
C TYR A 27 -20.64 9.58 14.17
N ASN A 28 -20.14 9.58 15.40
CA ASN A 28 -20.11 8.40 16.26
C ASN A 28 -21.40 8.32 17.11
N HIS A 29 -22.47 7.78 16.55
CA HIS A 29 -23.74 7.65 17.24
C HIS A 29 -23.62 6.71 18.44
N GLY A 30 -23.96 7.22 19.63
CA GLY A 30 -23.93 6.46 20.89
C GLY A 30 -22.54 6.17 21.45
N ASN A 31 -21.49 6.82 20.95
CA ASN A 31 -20.10 6.67 21.44
C ASN A 31 -19.62 5.20 21.52
N GLN A 32 -20.06 4.35 20.59
CA GLN A 32 -19.76 2.92 20.59
C GLN A 32 -18.30 2.60 20.20
N ILE A 33 -17.60 3.55 19.62
CA ILE A 33 -16.19 3.42 19.22
C ILE A 33 -15.39 4.61 19.75
N SER A 34 -14.09 4.46 19.92
CA SER A 34 -13.24 5.56 20.36
C SER A 34 -13.12 6.65 19.28
N ASN A 35 -12.97 7.92 19.70
CA ASN A 35 -12.75 9.03 18.78
C ASN A 35 -11.50 8.81 17.91
N LEU A 36 -10.44 8.22 18.45
CA LEU A 36 -9.26 7.82 17.68
C LEU A 36 -9.64 6.92 16.49
N LYS A 37 -10.56 5.97 16.71
CA LYS A 37 -11.00 5.06 15.64
C LYS A 37 -11.87 5.75 14.59
N VAL A 38 -12.63 6.78 15.00
CA VAL A 38 -13.36 7.66 14.08
C VAL A 38 -12.40 8.41 13.20
N ASP A 39 -11.38 9.04 13.79
CA ASP A 39 -10.34 9.80 13.06
C ASP A 39 -9.55 8.91 12.11
N GLU A 40 -9.10 7.73 12.56
CA GLU A 40 -8.42 6.76 11.70
C GLU A 40 -9.28 6.36 10.49
N THR A 41 -10.59 6.23 10.68
CA THR A 41 -11.53 5.90 9.61
C THR A 41 -11.67 7.08 8.64
N ALA A 42 -11.82 8.30 9.15
CA ALA A 42 -11.91 9.52 8.34
C ALA A 42 -10.66 9.70 7.46
N PHE A 43 -9.46 9.59 8.04
CA PHE A 43 -8.21 9.65 7.29
C PHE A 43 -8.06 8.50 6.29
N GLY A 44 -8.57 7.31 6.61
CA GLY A 44 -8.61 6.19 5.69
C GLY A 44 -9.47 6.46 4.45
N ILE A 45 -10.63 7.11 4.62
CA ILE A 45 -11.51 7.52 3.52
C ILE A 45 -10.84 8.59 2.65
N LEU A 46 -10.23 9.61 3.26
CA LEU A 46 -9.50 10.67 2.55
C LEU A 46 -8.32 10.10 1.74
N GLN A 47 -7.63 9.10 2.28
CA GLN A 47 -6.54 8.42 1.58
C GLN A 47 -7.04 7.55 0.43
N ALA A 48 -8.15 6.84 0.61
CA ALA A 48 -8.79 6.07 -0.47
C ALA A 48 -9.22 6.97 -1.64
N GLY A 49 -9.72 8.19 -1.34
CA GLY A 49 -10.02 9.23 -2.31
C GLY A 49 -8.78 9.96 -2.86
N ARG A 50 -7.57 9.61 -2.44
CA ARG A 50 -6.29 10.25 -2.82
C ARG A 50 -6.21 11.76 -2.53
N ILE A 51 -7.05 12.27 -1.62
CA ILE A 51 -7.06 13.68 -1.24
C ILE A 51 -6.01 13.98 -0.18
N ARG A 52 -5.84 13.06 0.76
CA ARG A 52 -4.86 13.19 1.84
C ARG A 52 -4.21 11.85 2.18
N THR A 53 -2.92 11.76 1.90
CA THR A 53 -2.11 10.59 2.26
C THR A 53 -1.57 10.76 3.68
N SER A 54 -2.04 9.92 4.61
CA SER A 54 -1.64 9.96 6.03
C SER A 54 -0.79 8.76 6.46
N LYS A 55 -0.73 7.71 5.64
CA LYS A 55 -0.01 6.46 5.88
C LYS A 55 0.72 6.03 4.61
N THR A 56 1.61 5.06 4.72
CA THR A 56 2.17 4.35 3.57
C THR A 56 1.05 3.69 2.77
N GLU A 57 1.03 3.87 1.46
CA GLU A 57 0.09 3.20 0.55
C GLU A 57 0.74 1.93 0.02
N TYR A 58 -0.02 0.83 0.05
CA TYR A 58 0.45 -0.44 -0.48
C TYR A 58 -0.43 -0.87 -1.65
N ILE A 59 0.22 -1.12 -2.78
CA ILE A 59 -0.42 -1.63 -4.00
C ILE A 59 0.00 -3.09 -4.13
N SER A 60 -0.91 -4.03 -3.92
CA SER A 60 -0.61 -5.45 -4.04
C SER A 60 -1.57 -6.15 -4.99
N CYS A 61 -1.05 -7.09 -5.77
CA CYS A 61 -1.92 -7.97 -6.55
C CYS A 61 -2.60 -9.01 -5.64
N PRO A 62 -3.75 -9.56 -6.05
CA PRO A 62 -4.47 -10.57 -5.27
C PRO A 62 -3.78 -11.95 -5.22
N GLY A 63 -2.66 -12.10 -5.93
CA GLY A 63 -2.00 -13.39 -6.12
C GLY A 63 -2.66 -14.23 -7.21
N CYS A 64 -1.88 -15.02 -7.89
CA CYS A 64 -2.35 -15.97 -8.91
C CYS A 64 -1.35 -17.15 -9.03
N GLY A 65 -1.62 -18.13 -9.90
CA GLY A 65 -0.73 -19.27 -10.12
C GLY A 65 0.69 -18.92 -10.59
N ARG A 66 0.98 -17.67 -10.91
CA ARG A 66 2.32 -17.17 -11.26
C ARG A 66 3.08 -16.60 -10.06
N THR A 67 2.44 -16.48 -8.91
CA THR A 67 3.10 -16.09 -7.65
C THR A 67 3.91 -17.26 -7.13
N LEU A 68 5.22 -17.09 -7.01
CA LEU A 68 6.15 -18.16 -6.66
C LEU A 68 6.80 -17.97 -5.27
N TYR A 69 6.19 -17.14 -4.44
CA TYR A 69 6.58 -16.89 -3.05
C TYR A 69 5.34 -16.64 -2.18
N ASP A 70 5.48 -16.65 -0.87
CA ASP A 70 4.40 -16.33 0.05
C ASP A 70 4.12 -14.82 0.08
N LEU A 71 3.15 -14.42 -0.77
CA LEU A 71 2.78 -13.02 -0.95
C LEU A 71 2.21 -12.41 0.34
N GLU A 72 1.39 -13.16 1.08
CA GLU A 72 0.69 -12.66 2.27
C GLU A 72 1.67 -12.36 3.40
N SER A 73 2.56 -13.30 3.72
CA SER A 73 3.59 -13.10 4.75
C SER A 73 4.58 -11.99 4.35
N THR A 74 4.92 -11.89 3.07
CA THR A 74 5.80 -10.84 2.56
C THR A 74 5.16 -9.47 2.67
N ILE A 75 3.88 -9.33 2.34
CA ILE A 75 3.11 -8.09 2.54
C ILE A 75 3.12 -7.69 4.03
N ALA A 76 2.91 -8.65 4.93
CA ALA A 76 2.91 -8.38 6.37
C ALA A 76 4.29 -7.88 6.86
N ARG A 77 5.38 -8.52 6.40
CA ARG A 77 6.77 -8.12 6.73
C ARG A 77 7.08 -6.71 6.20
N ILE A 78 6.78 -6.43 4.94
CA ILE A 78 7.02 -5.11 4.36
C ILE A 78 6.20 -4.05 5.08
N LYS A 79 4.91 -4.29 5.35
CA LYS A 79 4.05 -3.38 6.12
C LYS A 79 4.60 -3.09 7.50
N SER A 80 5.04 -4.11 8.22
CA SER A 80 5.64 -3.95 9.56
C SER A 80 6.87 -3.04 9.53
N ALA A 81 7.70 -3.17 8.50
CA ALA A 81 8.95 -2.41 8.39
C ALA A 81 8.78 -0.98 7.85
N THR A 82 7.67 -0.69 7.15
CA THR A 82 7.52 0.56 6.39
C THR A 82 6.25 1.36 6.72
N ALA A 83 5.43 0.91 7.67
CA ALA A 83 4.16 1.57 8.02
C ALA A 83 4.29 3.02 8.49
N HIS A 84 5.46 3.40 9.02
CA HIS A 84 5.77 4.75 9.48
C HIS A 84 6.14 5.72 8.35
N LEU A 85 6.45 5.21 7.15
CA LEU A 85 6.89 6.02 6.00
C LEU A 85 5.70 6.69 5.31
N LYS A 86 5.21 7.76 5.90
CA LYS A 86 4.02 8.49 5.40
C LYS A 86 4.26 9.06 4.01
N GLY A 87 3.28 8.87 3.15
CA GLY A 87 3.29 9.42 1.80
C GLY A 87 3.96 8.55 0.75
N LEU A 88 4.66 7.48 1.15
CA LEU A 88 5.25 6.53 0.22
C LEU A 88 4.22 5.54 -0.32
N LYS A 89 4.41 5.16 -1.60
CA LYS A 89 3.63 4.11 -2.26
C LYS A 89 4.54 2.93 -2.58
N ILE A 90 4.22 1.77 -2.02
CA ILE A 90 5.02 0.55 -2.19
C ILE A 90 4.17 -0.50 -2.93
N GLY A 91 4.64 -0.92 -4.10
CA GLY A 91 4.06 -1.99 -4.90
C GLY A 91 4.60 -3.36 -4.47
N ILE A 92 3.73 -4.34 -4.22
CA ILE A 92 4.12 -5.71 -3.87
C ILE A 92 3.40 -6.66 -4.82
N MET A 93 4.14 -7.20 -5.80
CA MET A 93 3.59 -7.94 -6.93
C MET A 93 4.09 -9.37 -7.00
N GLY A 94 3.19 -10.31 -7.14
CA GLY A 94 3.48 -11.73 -7.17
C GLY A 94 4.32 -12.18 -8.39
N CYS A 95 4.26 -11.46 -9.51
CA CYS A 95 5.01 -11.81 -10.71
C CYS A 95 5.37 -10.60 -11.58
N ILE A 96 6.39 -10.78 -12.43
CA ILE A 96 6.89 -9.75 -13.35
C ILE A 96 5.94 -9.48 -14.55
N VAL A 97 4.97 -10.35 -14.81
CA VAL A 97 4.14 -10.25 -16.02
C VAL A 97 3.24 -9.02 -15.99
N ASN A 98 2.47 -8.86 -14.94
CA ASN A 98 1.57 -7.72 -14.77
C ASN A 98 2.09 -6.70 -13.75
N GLY A 99 2.97 -7.15 -12.84
CA GLY A 99 3.43 -6.37 -11.70
C GLY A 99 3.92 -4.98 -12.04
N PRO A 100 4.86 -4.80 -12.99
CA PRO A 100 5.37 -3.48 -13.34
C PRO A 100 4.30 -2.51 -13.86
N GLY A 101 3.28 -3.02 -14.56
CA GLY A 101 2.15 -2.22 -15.04
C GLY A 101 1.18 -1.84 -13.91
N GLU A 102 0.83 -2.80 -13.07
CA GLU A 102 -0.11 -2.60 -11.96
C GLU A 102 0.44 -1.69 -10.85
N MET A 103 1.78 -1.65 -10.68
CA MET A 103 2.43 -0.76 -9.71
C MET A 103 3.03 0.50 -10.34
N ALA A 104 2.59 0.91 -11.53
CA ALA A 104 3.19 2.04 -12.27
C ALA A 104 3.20 3.37 -11.47
N ASP A 105 2.28 3.53 -10.52
CA ASP A 105 2.17 4.68 -9.62
C ASP A 105 2.94 4.49 -8.31
N ALA A 106 3.58 3.33 -8.08
CA ALA A 106 4.36 3.09 -6.88
C ALA A 106 5.72 3.79 -6.94
N ASP A 107 6.19 4.29 -5.80
CA ASP A 107 7.53 4.84 -5.68
C ASP A 107 8.58 3.73 -5.64
N TYR A 108 8.26 2.63 -4.96
CA TYR A 108 9.10 1.44 -4.86
C TYR A 108 8.29 0.19 -5.16
N GLY A 109 8.92 -0.81 -5.77
CA GLY A 109 8.29 -2.07 -6.14
C GLY A 109 9.08 -3.29 -5.68
N TYR A 110 8.37 -4.25 -5.12
CA TYR A 110 8.83 -5.60 -4.80
C TYR A 110 8.09 -6.58 -5.70
N VAL A 111 8.80 -7.21 -6.63
CA VAL A 111 8.18 -7.99 -7.71
C VAL A 111 8.79 -9.38 -7.81
N GLY A 112 7.97 -10.41 -7.75
CA GLY A 112 8.40 -11.78 -7.96
C GLY A 112 8.97 -11.98 -9.37
N ALA A 113 10.23 -12.39 -9.47
CA ALA A 113 10.92 -12.62 -10.73
C ALA A 113 11.04 -14.10 -11.09
N GLY A 114 10.84 -14.99 -10.11
CA GLY A 114 10.93 -16.43 -10.26
C GLY A 114 10.86 -17.11 -8.90
N ARG A 115 11.03 -18.41 -8.85
CA ARG A 115 10.98 -19.17 -7.61
C ARG A 115 12.12 -18.73 -6.68
N GLY A 116 11.80 -18.16 -5.51
CA GLY A 116 12.74 -17.62 -4.54
C GLY A 116 13.55 -16.41 -5.03
N LYS A 117 13.11 -15.76 -6.11
CA LYS A 117 13.80 -14.61 -6.71
C LYS A 117 12.88 -13.42 -6.84
N ILE A 118 13.38 -12.27 -6.42
CA ILE A 118 12.67 -11.00 -6.39
C ILE A 118 13.45 -9.95 -7.21
N SER A 119 12.74 -9.04 -7.82
CA SER A 119 13.30 -7.83 -8.44
C SER A 119 12.77 -6.60 -7.74
N LEU A 120 13.64 -5.63 -7.47
CA LEU A 120 13.30 -4.36 -6.85
C LEU A 120 13.23 -3.26 -7.90
N TYR A 121 12.23 -2.42 -7.76
CA TYR A 121 11.95 -1.31 -8.66
C TYR A 121 11.92 0.00 -7.89
N LYS A 122 12.38 1.07 -8.55
CA LYS A 122 12.11 2.46 -8.19
C LYS A 122 11.28 3.07 -9.31
N LYS A 123 10.02 3.40 -8.98
CA LYS A 123 9.03 3.77 -10.00
C LYS A 123 8.92 2.67 -11.08
N LYS A 124 9.23 3.00 -12.33
CA LYS A 124 9.18 2.07 -13.47
C LYS A 124 10.52 1.40 -13.78
N GLU A 125 11.58 1.81 -13.10
CA GLU A 125 12.93 1.32 -13.37
C GLU A 125 13.28 0.14 -12.45
N CYS A 126 13.76 -0.95 -13.04
CA CYS A 126 14.23 -2.10 -12.29
C CYS A 126 15.68 -1.84 -11.82
N ILE A 127 15.84 -1.68 -10.51
CA ILE A 127 17.13 -1.34 -9.90
C ILE A 127 17.99 -2.59 -9.66
N GLU A 128 17.39 -3.64 -9.11
CA GLU A 128 18.11 -4.88 -8.83
C GLU A 128 17.24 -6.09 -9.18
N LYS A 129 17.85 -7.09 -9.84
CA LYS A 129 17.17 -8.30 -10.33
C LYS A 129 17.67 -9.54 -9.61
N ASN A 130 16.81 -10.55 -9.54
CA ASN A 130 17.17 -11.89 -9.06
C ASN A 130 17.71 -11.93 -7.61
N ILE A 131 17.26 -11.06 -6.75
CA ILE A 131 17.59 -11.03 -5.33
C ILE A 131 16.98 -12.26 -4.66
N PRO A 132 17.69 -12.99 -3.78
CA PRO A 132 17.09 -14.03 -2.96
C PRO A 132 15.96 -13.46 -2.11
N GLU A 133 14.82 -14.16 -2.05
CA GLU A 133 13.62 -13.72 -1.30
C GLU A 133 13.92 -13.36 0.16
N GLU A 134 14.84 -14.10 0.79
CA GLU A 134 15.23 -13.91 2.19
C GLU A 134 15.82 -12.53 2.46
N GLN A 135 16.57 -11.97 1.49
CA GLN A 135 17.25 -10.68 1.59
C GLN A 135 16.45 -9.52 0.97
N ALA A 136 15.42 -9.84 0.20
CA ALA A 136 14.76 -8.86 -0.66
C ALA A 136 14.00 -7.76 0.11
N VAL A 137 13.48 -8.06 1.30
CA VAL A 137 12.81 -7.07 2.15
C VAL A 137 13.84 -6.09 2.74
N GLU A 138 14.98 -6.59 3.21
CA GLU A 138 16.07 -5.76 3.74
C GLU A 138 16.64 -4.84 2.65
N LYS A 139 16.88 -5.38 1.47
CA LYS A 139 17.33 -4.60 0.31
C LYS A 139 16.32 -3.56 -0.16
N LEU A 140 15.02 -3.84 -0.06
CA LEU A 140 13.99 -2.83 -0.32
C LEU A 140 14.12 -1.66 0.68
N ILE A 141 14.32 -1.94 1.95
CA ILE A 141 14.52 -0.93 2.99
C ILE A 141 15.80 -0.12 2.72
N GLU A 142 16.90 -0.80 2.36
CA GLU A 142 18.15 -0.15 1.98
C GLU A 142 17.98 0.78 0.76
N LEU A 143 17.22 0.33 -0.23
CA LEU A 143 16.90 1.13 -1.41
C LEU A 143 16.11 2.39 -1.03
N ILE A 144 15.13 2.28 -0.14
CA ILE A 144 14.35 3.42 0.37
C ILE A 144 15.27 4.40 1.13
N LYS A 145 16.16 3.87 1.99
CA LYS A 145 17.15 4.67 2.74
C LYS A 145 18.13 5.40 1.83
N ALA A 146 18.67 4.71 0.84
CA ALA A 146 19.64 5.27 -0.11
C ALA A 146 19.04 6.43 -0.93
N ASN A 147 17.73 6.47 -1.08
CA ASN A 147 17.03 7.56 -1.78
C ASN A 147 16.56 8.70 -0.85
N GLY A 148 16.80 8.61 0.46
CA GLY A 148 16.41 9.62 1.43
C GLY A 148 14.91 9.65 1.76
N ASP A 149 14.15 8.63 1.34
CA ASP A 149 12.71 8.53 1.57
C ASP A 149 12.36 7.77 2.87
N TYR A 150 13.36 7.26 3.57
CA TYR A 150 13.21 6.64 4.88
C TYR A 150 13.30 7.73 5.96
N LYS A 151 12.14 8.08 6.51
CA LYS A 151 12.03 9.06 7.61
C LYS A 151 11.57 8.33 8.86
N ASP A 152 12.35 8.45 9.94
CA ASP A 152 12.00 7.96 11.27
C ASP A 152 10.81 8.71 11.87
#